data_df97889abb2b12e14640ce1375b003f4
#
_entry.id   df97889abb2b12e14640ce1375b003f4
#
_cell.length_a   1.000
_cell.length_b   1.000
_cell.length_c   1.000
_cell.angle_alpha   90.00
_cell.angle_beta   90.00
_cell.angle_gamma   90.00
#
_symmetry.space_group_name_H-M   'P 1'
#
loop_
_entity.id
_entity.type
_entity.pdbx_description
1 polymer ?
#
loop_
_entity_poly.entity_id
_entity_poly.type
_entity_poly.pdbx_seq_one_letter_code
_entity_poly.pdbx_strand_id
1 'polypeptide(L)'
;MIDVKNITKAFGSLQVLKGIDLHIAKGEVVSIVGPSGAGKTTLLQIMGTLDKADTGTVEINGVSVGSLSKNKLADYRNRNIGFVFQFHQLLPEFTAEENIIIPALIAGVKRSVAKERARELLAFLGLEDRAGHKPAELSGGEKQRIAVARALVNNPAVVFADEPSGSLDSRNKQELHQLFFDLREKYGQTFVIVTHDEELARITDRTIHIVDGQIMDDSAAVEEGDAAEETTEQELHQTTVTEQNECEQ
;
A
#
# COMPACT_ATOMS: atom_id res chain seq x y z
N MET A 1 -2.04 13.68 5.16
CA MET A 1 -3.16 13.36 4.23
C MET A 1 -4.14 12.38 4.84
N ILE A 2 -3.66 11.30 5.45
CA ILE A 2 -4.48 10.42 6.31
C ILE A 2 -4.05 10.65 7.75
N ASP A 3 -5.00 10.92 8.63
CA ASP A 3 -4.79 11.09 10.06
C ASP A 3 -5.64 10.07 10.82
N VAL A 4 -4.98 9.22 11.58
CA VAL A 4 -5.57 8.17 12.41
C VAL A 4 -5.28 8.51 13.85
N LYS A 5 -6.31 8.58 14.70
CA LYS A 5 -6.14 8.96 16.11
C LYS A 5 -6.85 7.99 17.03
N ASN A 6 -6.05 7.38 17.91
CA ASN A 6 -6.47 6.49 18.99
C ASN A 6 -7.45 5.39 18.54
N ILE A 7 -7.16 4.73 17.42
CA ILE A 7 -8.02 3.67 16.88
C ILE A 7 -7.92 2.41 17.74
N THR A 8 -9.06 1.98 18.24
CA THR A 8 -9.21 0.67 18.89
C THR A 8 -10.19 -0.21 18.14
N LYS A 9 -9.98 -1.53 18.22
CA LYS A 9 -10.87 -2.53 17.65
C LYS A 9 -10.81 -3.82 18.42
N ALA A 10 -11.98 -4.37 18.76
CA ALA A 10 -12.12 -5.68 19.38
C ALA A 10 -13.11 -6.57 18.60
N PHE A 11 -12.88 -7.86 18.62
CA PHE A 11 -13.80 -8.90 18.15
C PHE A 11 -14.13 -9.83 19.31
N GLY A 12 -15.31 -9.65 19.90
CA GLY A 12 -15.67 -10.31 21.15
C GLY A 12 -14.74 -9.87 22.29
N SER A 13 -14.04 -10.81 22.92
CA SER A 13 -13.07 -10.52 23.99
C SER A 13 -11.65 -10.22 23.49
N LEU A 14 -11.39 -10.42 22.19
CA LEU A 14 -10.06 -10.22 21.61
C LEU A 14 -9.90 -8.76 21.17
N GLN A 15 -9.03 -8.00 21.84
CA GLN A 15 -8.65 -6.66 21.42
C GLN A 15 -7.55 -6.75 20.36
N VAL A 16 -7.88 -6.35 19.13
CA VAL A 16 -6.98 -6.46 17.95
C VAL A 16 -6.20 -5.18 17.72
N LEU A 17 -6.81 -3.99 17.91
CA LEU A 17 -6.10 -2.70 17.86
C LEU A 17 -6.24 -2.00 19.21
N LYS A 18 -5.14 -1.43 19.70
CA LYS A 18 -5.01 -0.97 21.09
C LYS A 18 -4.58 0.51 21.16
N GLY A 19 -5.23 1.38 20.39
CA GLY A 19 -4.94 2.81 20.37
C GLY A 19 -3.85 3.15 19.35
N ILE A 20 -4.17 3.01 18.06
CA ILE A 20 -3.27 3.34 16.96
C ILE A 20 -3.37 4.83 16.65
N ASP A 21 -2.24 5.51 16.66
CA ASP A 21 -2.04 6.86 16.13
C ASP A 21 -1.10 6.78 14.93
N LEU A 22 -1.48 7.39 13.79
CA LEU A 22 -0.72 7.31 12.55
C LEU A 22 -1.04 8.50 11.65
N HIS A 23 0.00 9.09 11.06
CA HIS A 23 -0.13 10.08 9.99
C HIS A 23 0.53 9.57 8.71
N ILE A 24 -0.13 9.74 7.56
CA ILE A 24 0.43 9.42 6.23
C ILE A 24 0.36 10.67 5.36
N ALA A 25 1.48 11.06 4.78
CA ALA A 25 1.58 12.21 3.91
C ALA A 25 0.99 11.94 2.50
N LYS A 26 0.74 13.00 1.74
CA LYS A 26 0.29 12.86 0.36
C LYS A 26 1.45 12.44 -0.54
N GLY A 27 1.22 11.49 -1.43
CA GLY A 27 2.24 10.98 -2.35
C GLY A 27 3.23 10.02 -1.69
N GLU A 28 2.99 9.63 -0.43
CA GLU A 28 3.82 8.69 0.31
C GLU A 28 3.45 7.24 -0.04
N VAL A 29 4.45 6.39 -0.18
CA VAL A 29 4.29 4.93 -0.27
C VAL A 29 4.72 4.33 1.06
N VAL A 30 3.75 3.88 1.85
CA VAL A 30 3.97 3.34 3.20
C VAL A 30 3.70 1.84 3.22
N SER A 31 4.60 1.08 3.81
CA SER A 31 4.37 -0.33 4.14
C SER A 31 3.96 -0.49 5.61
N ILE A 32 3.03 -1.43 5.86
CA ILE A 32 2.64 -1.86 7.20
C ILE A 32 3.01 -3.33 7.33
N VAL A 33 3.94 -3.63 8.23
CA VAL A 33 4.49 -4.98 8.45
C VAL A 33 4.25 -5.44 9.88
N GLY A 34 4.48 -6.73 10.14
CA GLY A 34 4.36 -7.35 11.45
C GLY A 34 3.85 -8.79 11.38
N PRO A 35 3.83 -9.52 12.49
CA PRO A 35 3.40 -10.91 12.52
C PRO A 35 1.94 -11.11 12.12
N SER A 36 1.59 -12.35 11.78
CA SER A 36 0.19 -12.71 11.52
C SER A 36 -0.65 -12.45 12.78
N GLY A 37 -1.85 -11.89 12.60
CA GLY A 37 -2.73 -11.54 13.72
C GLY A 37 -2.40 -10.21 14.43
N ALA A 38 -1.34 -9.49 14.05
CA ALA A 38 -0.97 -8.22 14.67
C ALA A 38 -1.98 -7.06 14.47
N GLY A 39 -2.99 -7.23 13.58
CA GLY A 39 -4.02 -6.22 13.33
C GLY A 39 -3.84 -5.42 12.05
N LYS A 40 -2.83 -5.72 11.21
CA LYS A 40 -2.52 -4.99 9.97
C LYS A 40 -3.70 -4.83 9.01
N THR A 41 -4.30 -5.95 8.60
CA THR A 41 -5.49 -5.96 7.71
C THR A 41 -6.67 -5.24 8.37
N THR A 42 -6.87 -5.40 9.69
CA THR A 42 -7.92 -4.71 10.43
C THR A 42 -7.72 -3.19 10.39
N LEU A 43 -6.50 -2.71 10.61
CA LEU A 43 -6.18 -1.29 10.52
C LEU A 43 -6.42 -0.76 9.09
N LEU A 44 -5.94 -1.49 8.07
CA LEU A 44 -6.16 -1.14 6.66
C LEU A 44 -7.64 -1.08 6.32
N GLN A 45 -8.46 -2.03 6.78
CA GLN A 45 -9.90 -2.04 6.56
C GLN A 45 -10.62 -0.87 7.23
N ILE A 46 -10.17 -0.46 8.43
CA ILE A 46 -10.74 0.71 9.14
C ILE A 46 -10.35 2.00 8.42
N MET A 47 -9.08 2.19 8.05
CA MET A 47 -8.64 3.35 7.25
C MET A 47 -9.37 3.39 5.91
N GLY A 48 -9.52 2.24 5.26
CA GLY A 48 -10.24 2.08 4.00
C GLY A 48 -11.78 2.15 4.13
N THR A 49 -12.32 2.36 5.33
CA THR A 49 -13.77 2.44 5.59
C THR A 49 -14.57 1.17 5.27
N LEU A 50 -13.90 0.02 5.20
CA LEU A 50 -14.53 -1.29 5.03
C LEU A 50 -15.04 -1.86 6.36
N ASP A 51 -14.37 -1.51 7.47
CA ASP A 51 -14.81 -1.79 8.83
C ASP A 51 -14.83 -0.49 9.66
N LYS A 52 -15.40 -0.55 10.85
CA LYS A 52 -15.48 0.56 11.78
C LYS A 52 -14.60 0.32 12.99
N ALA A 53 -13.89 1.34 13.43
CA ALA A 53 -13.25 1.35 14.73
C ALA A 53 -14.30 1.34 15.87
N ASP A 54 -13.92 0.81 17.02
CA ASP A 54 -14.73 0.90 18.23
C ASP A 54 -14.58 2.30 18.87
N THR A 55 -13.34 2.83 18.85
CA THR A 55 -13.05 4.22 19.27
C THR A 55 -12.02 4.85 18.34
N GLY A 56 -11.84 6.17 18.47
CA GLY A 56 -10.89 6.92 17.68
C GLY A 56 -11.49 7.51 16.41
N THR A 57 -10.66 8.15 15.60
CA THR A 57 -11.07 8.83 14.37
C THR A 57 -10.12 8.55 13.22
N VAL A 58 -10.65 8.51 12.00
CA VAL A 58 -9.90 8.50 10.76
C VAL A 58 -10.33 9.69 9.92
N GLU A 59 -9.36 10.49 9.51
CA GLU A 59 -9.55 11.59 8.57
C GLU A 59 -8.76 11.33 7.30
N ILE A 60 -9.37 11.58 6.13
CA ILE A 60 -8.72 11.48 4.83
C ILE A 60 -8.97 12.80 4.09
N ASN A 61 -7.91 13.51 3.72
CA ASN A 61 -7.97 14.85 3.11
C ASN A 61 -8.84 15.83 3.93
N GLY A 62 -8.72 15.79 5.27
CA GLY A 62 -9.48 16.66 6.18
C GLY A 62 -10.95 16.27 6.35
N VAL A 63 -11.38 15.15 5.80
CA VAL A 63 -12.74 14.63 5.98
C VAL A 63 -12.73 13.51 7.02
N SER A 64 -13.42 13.72 8.14
CA SER A 64 -13.63 12.67 9.16
C SER A 64 -14.62 11.65 8.63
N VAL A 65 -14.11 10.49 8.16
CA VAL A 65 -14.92 9.47 7.47
C VAL A 65 -15.93 8.82 8.42
N GLY A 66 -15.61 8.72 9.71
CA GLY A 66 -16.52 8.16 10.73
C GLY A 66 -17.77 9.01 10.98
N SER A 67 -17.77 10.31 10.64
CA SER A 67 -18.91 11.21 10.79
C SER A 67 -19.90 11.14 9.63
N LEU A 68 -19.54 10.49 8.53
CA LEU A 68 -20.36 10.42 7.33
C LEU A 68 -21.52 9.43 7.50
N SER A 69 -22.69 9.80 7.00
CA SER A 69 -23.80 8.85 6.88
C SER A 69 -23.45 7.71 5.92
N LYS A 70 -24.10 6.54 6.07
CA LYS A 70 -23.82 5.32 5.29
C LYS A 70 -23.70 5.58 3.78
N ASN A 71 -24.61 6.36 3.20
CA ASN A 71 -24.62 6.67 1.76
C ASN A 71 -23.48 7.62 1.38
N LYS A 72 -23.24 8.67 2.19
CA LYS A 72 -22.11 9.60 1.98
C LYS A 72 -20.76 8.88 2.12
N LEU A 73 -20.64 7.96 3.06
CA LEU A 73 -19.44 7.16 3.24
C LEU A 73 -19.19 6.23 2.04
N ALA A 74 -20.25 5.61 1.49
CA ALA A 74 -20.12 4.77 0.31
C ALA A 74 -19.69 5.57 -0.94
N ASP A 75 -20.27 6.76 -1.15
CA ASP A 75 -19.86 7.67 -2.23
C ASP A 75 -18.43 8.20 -2.02
N TYR A 76 -18.09 8.60 -0.79
CA TYR A 76 -16.73 9.04 -0.45
C TYR A 76 -15.70 7.93 -0.73
N ARG A 77 -15.95 6.70 -0.26
CA ARG A 77 -15.07 5.55 -0.51
C ARG A 77 -14.89 5.30 -2.00
N ASN A 78 -15.97 5.28 -2.77
CA ASN A 78 -15.90 5.05 -4.22
C ASN A 78 -15.00 6.06 -4.93
N ARG A 79 -15.08 7.35 -4.53
CA ARG A 79 -14.38 8.44 -5.22
C ARG A 79 -12.95 8.66 -4.74
N ASN A 80 -12.68 8.36 -3.46
CA ASN A 80 -11.43 8.79 -2.81
C ASN A 80 -10.53 7.63 -2.39
N ILE A 81 -11.00 6.38 -2.44
CA ILE A 81 -10.26 5.22 -1.95
C ILE A 81 -10.23 4.15 -3.02
N GLY A 82 -9.03 3.70 -3.37
CA GLY A 82 -8.79 2.50 -4.18
C GLY A 82 -8.43 1.32 -3.29
N PHE A 83 -8.76 0.10 -3.75
CA PHE A 83 -8.37 -1.14 -3.08
C PHE A 83 -7.73 -2.12 -4.04
N VAL A 84 -6.63 -2.73 -3.58
CA VAL A 84 -5.94 -3.85 -4.22
C VAL A 84 -5.82 -4.98 -3.21
N PHE A 85 -6.23 -6.20 -3.59
CA PHE A 85 -6.22 -7.37 -2.72
C PHE A 85 -5.35 -8.47 -3.30
N GLN A 86 -4.89 -9.40 -2.47
CA GLN A 86 -4.06 -10.53 -2.84
C GLN A 86 -4.67 -11.38 -3.96
N PHE A 87 -5.97 -11.64 -3.91
CA PHE A 87 -6.69 -12.48 -4.88
C PHE A 87 -7.41 -11.66 -5.97
N HIS A 88 -6.93 -10.45 -6.29
CA HIS A 88 -7.37 -9.56 -7.36
C HIS A 88 -8.86 -9.16 -7.31
N GLN A 89 -9.76 -10.08 -6.94
CA GLN A 89 -11.22 -9.90 -6.84
C GLN A 89 -11.83 -9.29 -8.11
N LEU A 90 -11.36 -9.75 -9.30
CA LEU A 90 -11.98 -9.40 -10.56
C LEU A 90 -13.27 -10.18 -10.75
N LEU A 91 -14.26 -9.51 -11.34
CA LEU A 91 -15.54 -10.12 -11.69
C LEU A 91 -15.35 -11.00 -12.93
N PRO A 92 -15.56 -12.33 -12.84
CA PRO A 92 -15.19 -13.28 -13.89
C PRO A 92 -16.03 -13.15 -15.16
N GLU A 93 -17.24 -12.59 -15.06
CA GLU A 93 -18.15 -12.39 -16.20
C GLU A 93 -17.76 -11.19 -17.07
N PHE A 94 -17.00 -10.24 -16.51
CA PHE A 94 -16.62 -8.98 -17.15
C PHE A 94 -15.21 -9.05 -17.73
N THR A 95 -14.99 -8.32 -18.82
CA THR A 95 -13.64 -8.15 -19.41
C THR A 95 -12.74 -7.29 -18.50
N ALA A 96 -11.45 -7.20 -18.83
CA ALA A 96 -10.49 -6.34 -18.13
C ALA A 96 -10.95 -4.86 -18.15
N GLU A 97 -11.32 -4.30 -19.34
CA GLU A 97 -11.85 -2.94 -19.46
C GLU A 97 -13.09 -2.75 -18.59
N GLU A 98 -14.01 -3.71 -18.60
CA GLU A 98 -15.25 -3.63 -17.84
C GLU A 98 -15.00 -3.69 -16.33
N ASN A 99 -14.10 -4.56 -15.85
CA ASN A 99 -13.69 -4.56 -14.45
C ASN A 99 -13.13 -3.21 -14.00
N ILE A 100 -12.31 -2.57 -14.84
CA ILE A 100 -11.70 -1.28 -14.52
C ILE A 100 -12.76 -0.18 -14.42
N ILE A 101 -13.73 -0.12 -15.34
CA ILE A 101 -14.69 1.00 -15.39
C ILE A 101 -15.83 0.92 -14.36
N ILE A 102 -16.09 -0.23 -13.75
CA ILE A 102 -17.19 -0.42 -12.78
C ILE A 102 -17.22 0.68 -11.69
N PRO A 103 -16.13 0.98 -10.97
CA PRO A 103 -16.16 2.03 -9.96
C PRO A 103 -16.50 3.41 -10.52
N ALA A 104 -16.07 3.73 -11.73
CA ALA A 104 -16.40 4.99 -12.39
C ALA A 104 -17.89 5.06 -12.78
N LEU A 105 -18.46 3.96 -13.24
CA LEU A 105 -19.91 3.89 -13.53
C LEU A 105 -20.74 4.04 -12.24
N ILE A 106 -20.31 3.45 -11.13
CA ILE A 106 -20.95 3.63 -9.81
C ILE A 106 -20.87 5.10 -9.35
N ALA A 107 -19.75 5.78 -9.64
CA ALA A 107 -19.59 7.22 -9.40
C ALA A 107 -20.45 8.11 -10.29
N GLY A 108 -21.19 7.54 -11.26
CA GLY A 108 -22.03 8.27 -12.22
C GLY A 108 -21.25 8.85 -13.41
N VAL A 109 -20.01 8.43 -13.64
CA VAL A 109 -19.22 8.86 -14.80
C VAL A 109 -19.80 8.24 -16.08
N LYS A 110 -19.89 9.02 -17.16
CA LYS A 110 -20.36 8.53 -18.46
C LYS A 110 -19.46 7.39 -18.95
N ARG A 111 -20.07 6.32 -19.50
CA ARG A 111 -19.35 5.11 -19.96
C ARG A 111 -18.22 5.43 -20.95
N SER A 112 -18.40 6.38 -21.85
CA SER A 112 -17.36 6.80 -22.80
C SER A 112 -16.12 7.35 -22.10
N VAL A 113 -16.32 8.23 -21.11
CA VAL A 113 -15.24 8.83 -20.31
C VAL A 113 -14.54 7.77 -19.43
N ALA A 114 -15.32 6.89 -18.81
CA ALA A 114 -14.78 5.79 -18.03
C ALA A 114 -13.91 4.83 -18.87
N LYS A 115 -14.35 4.52 -20.10
CA LYS A 115 -13.59 3.70 -21.04
C LYS A 115 -12.30 4.38 -21.52
N GLU A 116 -12.34 5.68 -21.80
CA GLU A 116 -11.15 6.45 -22.15
C GLU A 116 -10.11 6.37 -21.02
N ARG A 117 -10.54 6.62 -19.78
CA ARG A 117 -9.68 6.50 -18.62
C ARG A 117 -9.14 5.08 -18.41
N ALA A 118 -9.96 4.05 -18.63
CA ALA A 118 -9.52 2.65 -18.54
C ALA A 118 -8.43 2.33 -19.58
N ARG A 119 -8.57 2.84 -20.81
CA ARG A 119 -7.57 2.66 -21.87
C ARG A 119 -6.25 3.34 -21.56
N GLU A 120 -6.28 4.57 -21.01
CA GLU A 120 -5.07 5.24 -20.54
C GLU A 120 -4.34 4.43 -19.46
N LEU A 121 -5.08 3.84 -18.51
CA LEU A 121 -4.51 3.00 -17.46
C LEU A 121 -3.97 1.69 -18.04
N LEU A 122 -4.70 1.03 -18.93
CA LEU A 122 -4.24 -0.20 -19.60
C LEU A 122 -2.98 0.06 -20.41
N ALA A 123 -2.90 1.17 -21.15
CA ALA A 123 -1.71 1.57 -21.89
C ALA A 123 -0.51 1.78 -20.97
N PHE A 124 -0.71 2.47 -19.85
CA PHE A 124 0.35 2.67 -18.86
C PHE A 124 0.86 1.35 -18.26
N LEU A 125 -0.03 0.36 -18.12
CA LEU A 125 0.29 -0.96 -17.57
C LEU A 125 0.78 -1.97 -18.61
N GLY A 126 0.87 -1.58 -19.91
CA GLY A 126 1.23 -2.46 -21.00
C GLY A 126 0.22 -3.59 -21.27
N LEU A 127 -1.08 -3.29 -21.08
CA LEU A 127 -2.17 -4.26 -21.16
C LEU A 127 -3.27 -3.87 -22.17
N GLU A 128 -2.97 -3.01 -23.16
CA GLU A 128 -3.96 -2.56 -24.16
C GLU A 128 -4.61 -3.77 -24.88
N ASP A 129 -3.78 -4.74 -25.27
CA ASP A 129 -4.23 -5.95 -25.97
C ASP A 129 -5.05 -6.89 -25.07
N ARG A 130 -5.10 -6.63 -23.79
CA ARG A 130 -5.86 -7.41 -22.80
C ARG A 130 -7.21 -6.81 -22.44
N ALA A 131 -7.55 -5.63 -22.96
CA ALA A 131 -8.80 -4.91 -22.63
C ALA A 131 -10.07 -5.78 -22.79
N GLY A 132 -10.13 -6.61 -23.82
CA GLY A 132 -11.27 -7.49 -24.11
C GLY A 132 -11.21 -8.87 -23.45
N HIS A 133 -10.13 -9.23 -22.74
CA HIS A 133 -9.96 -10.54 -22.13
C HIS A 133 -10.72 -10.64 -20.81
N LYS A 134 -11.26 -11.81 -20.52
CA LYS A 134 -11.86 -12.13 -19.20
C LYS A 134 -10.78 -12.60 -18.22
N PRO A 135 -11.04 -12.53 -16.90
CA PRO A 135 -10.06 -12.96 -15.90
C PRO A 135 -9.51 -14.38 -16.10
N ALA A 136 -10.30 -15.33 -16.62
CA ALA A 136 -9.84 -16.68 -16.89
C ALA A 136 -8.75 -16.77 -18.00
N GLU A 137 -8.65 -15.75 -18.85
CA GLU A 137 -7.71 -15.67 -19.98
C GLU A 137 -6.43 -14.89 -19.64
N LEU A 138 -6.29 -14.44 -18.39
CA LEU A 138 -5.21 -13.58 -17.91
C LEU A 138 -4.30 -14.32 -16.93
N SER A 139 -3.00 -14.03 -16.99
CA SER A 139 -2.03 -14.46 -15.98
C SER A 139 -2.28 -13.81 -14.63
N GLY A 140 -1.65 -14.32 -13.56
CA GLY A 140 -1.75 -13.74 -12.21
C GLY A 140 -1.28 -12.28 -12.16
N GLY A 141 -0.14 -11.98 -12.78
CA GLY A 141 0.40 -10.62 -12.86
C GLY A 141 -0.48 -9.66 -13.66
N GLU A 142 -1.06 -10.11 -14.80
CA GLU A 142 -2.01 -9.31 -15.59
C GLU A 142 -3.28 -9.00 -14.77
N LYS A 143 -3.84 -9.99 -14.06
CA LYS A 143 -5.00 -9.80 -13.16
C LYS A 143 -4.71 -8.77 -12.09
N GLN A 144 -3.51 -8.82 -11.49
CA GLN A 144 -3.14 -7.89 -10.44
C GLN A 144 -2.98 -6.47 -10.99
N ARG A 145 -2.34 -6.29 -12.13
CA ARG A 145 -2.25 -4.98 -12.79
C ARG A 145 -3.63 -4.42 -13.16
N ILE A 146 -4.56 -5.26 -13.61
CA ILE A 146 -5.96 -4.84 -13.84
C ILE A 146 -6.66 -4.43 -12.54
N ALA A 147 -6.43 -5.14 -11.43
CA ALA A 147 -6.96 -4.75 -10.12
C ALA A 147 -6.41 -3.40 -9.65
N VAL A 148 -5.13 -3.12 -9.92
CA VAL A 148 -4.52 -1.79 -9.70
C VAL A 148 -5.18 -0.72 -10.58
N ALA A 149 -5.37 -0.98 -11.88
CA ALA A 149 -6.08 -0.05 -12.78
C ALA A 149 -7.50 0.24 -12.30
N ARG A 150 -8.23 -0.79 -11.86
CA ARG A 150 -9.57 -0.63 -11.27
C ARG A 150 -9.55 0.26 -10.02
N ALA A 151 -8.55 0.11 -9.16
CA ALA A 151 -8.40 0.93 -7.97
C ALA A 151 -8.16 2.42 -8.33
N LEU A 152 -7.50 2.70 -9.46
CA LEU A 152 -7.08 4.03 -9.89
C LEU A 152 -8.09 4.76 -10.80
N VAL A 153 -9.15 4.09 -11.30
CA VAL A 153 -10.02 4.65 -12.34
C VAL A 153 -10.69 5.97 -11.93
N ASN A 154 -11.05 6.11 -10.66
CA ASN A 154 -11.66 7.32 -10.10
C ASN A 154 -10.64 8.36 -9.60
N ASN A 155 -9.34 8.15 -9.86
CA ASN A 155 -8.27 9.01 -9.38
C ASN A 155 -8.34 9.24 -7.85
N PRO A 156 -8.29 8.16 -7.04
CA PRO A 156 -8.52 8.23 -5.60
C PRO A 156 -7.40 9.00 -4.89
N ALA A 157 -7.70 9.50 -3.69
CA ALA A 157 -6.70 10.15 -2.82
C ALA A 157 -5.64 9.15 -2.32
N VAL A 158 -6.07 7.91 -2.06
CA VAL A 158 -5.21 6.84 -1.54
C VAL A 158 -5.62 5.49 -2.13
N VAL A 159 -4.62 4.62 -2.33
CA VAL A 159 -4.81 3.20 -2.63
C VAL A 159 -4.33 2.38 -1.44
N PHE A 160 -5.24 1.58 -0.87
CA PHE A 160 -4.93 0.58 0.13
C PHE A 160 -4.68 -0.77 -0.55
N ALA A 161 -3.57 -1.42 -0.23
CA ALA A 161 -3.21 -2.72 -0.77
C ALA A 161 -3.00 -3.73 0.38
N ASP A 162 -3.72 -4.84 0.33
CA ASP A 162 -3.60 -5.93 1.31
C ASP A 162 -2.92 -7.12 0.66
N GLU A 163 -1.65 -7.37 1.00
CA GLU A 163 -0.79 -8.43 0.45
C GLU A 163 -0.80 -8.49 -1.09
N PRO A 164 -0.60 -7.38 -1.81
CA PRO A 164 -0.88 -7.29 -3.25
C PRO A 164 0.00 -8.21 -4.12
N SER A 165 1.17 -8.60 -3.63
CA SER A 165 2.12 -9.48 -4.33
C SER A 165 2.12 -10.92 -3.85
N GLY A 166 1.34 -11.25 -2.80
CA GLY A 166 1.41 -12.54 -2.10
C GLY A 166 1.01 -13.77 -2.93
N SER A 167 0.35 -13.61 -4.07
CA SER A 167 -0.01 -14.72 -4.99
C SER A 167 0.81 -14.75 -6.27
N LEU A 168 1.82 -13.88 -6.41
CA LEU A 168 2.62 -13.72 -7.62
C LEU A 168 3.95 -14.47 -7.55
N ASP A 169 4.47 -14.88 -8.69
CA ASP A 169 5.86 -15.31 -8.82
C ASP A 169 6.84 -14.14 -8.65
N SER A 170 8.12 -14.44 -8.45
CA SER A 170 9.14 -13.44 -8.11
C SER A 170 9.25 -12.32 -9.14
N ARG A 171 9.13 -12.62 -10.45
CA ARG A 171 9.22 -11.62 -11.51
C ARG A 171 8.02 -10.68 -11.50
N ASN A 172 6.79 -11.22 -11.50
CA ASN A 172 5.57 -10.43 -11.46
C ASN A 172 5.47 -9.60 -10.17
N LYS A 173 6.04 -10.12 -9.05
CA LYS A 173 6.14 -9.43 -7.78
C LYS A 173 7.01 -8.17 -7.90
N GLN A 174 8.22 -8.26 -8.42
CA GLN A 174 9.11 -7.11 -8.63
C GLN A 174 8.51 -6.08 -9.60
N GLU A 175 7.89 -6.53 -10.71
CA GLU A 175 7.17 -5.66 -11.64
C GLU A 175 6.03 -4.91 -10.95
N LEU A 176 5.29 -5.56 -10.03
CA LEU A 176 4.22 -4.90 -9.26
C LEU A 176 4.78 -3.89 -8.24
N HIS A 177 5.90 -4.21 -7.58
CA HIS A 177 6.55 -3.28 -6.66
C HIS A 177 6.97 -2.01 -7.38
N GLN A 178 7.69 -2.13 -8.49
CA GLN A 178 8.11 -0.98 -9.31
C GLN A 178 6.91 -0.16 -9.78
N LEU A 179 5.82 -0.82 -10.15
CA LEU A 179 4.59 -0.16 -10.60
C LEU A 179 4.00 0.80 -9.57
N PHE A 180 4.06 0.51 -8.26
CA PHE A 180 3.59 1.44 -7.23
C PHE A 180 4.38 2.75 -7.22
N PHE A 181 5.70 2.68 -7.41
CA PHE A 181 6.56 3.87 -7.51
C PHE A 181 6.34 4.64 -8.81
N ASP A 182 6.20 3.96 -9.94
CA ASP A 182 5.88 4.59 -11.23
C ASP A 182 4.54 5.34 -11.18
N LEU A 183 3.54 4.76 -10.51
CA LEU A 183 2.23 5.38 -10.30
C LEU A 183 2.31 6.58 -9.35
N ARG A 184 3.13 6.49 -8.29
CA ARG A 184 3.41 7.62 -7.40
C ARG A 184 4.05 8.76 -8.17
N GLU A 185 5.09 8.49 -8.95
CA GLU A 185 5.80 9.50 -9.74
C GLU A 185 4.89 10.17 -10.77
N LYS A 186 4.12 9.36 -11.52
CA LYS A 186 3.27 9.87 -12.60
C LYS A 186 2.02 10.60 -12.12
N TYR A 187 1.37 10.11 -11.05
CA TYR A 187 0.06 10.60 -10.62
C TYR A 187 0.07 11.25 -9.23
N GLY A 188 1.20 11.28 -8.52
CA GLY A 188 1.27 11.72 -7.12
C GLY A 188 0.45 10.84 -6.19
N GLN A 189 0.31 9.53 -6.52
CA GLN A 189 -0.57 8.62 -5.82
C GLN A 189 0.01 8.22 -4.47
N THR A 190 -0.84 8.21 -3.43
CA THR A 190 -0.50 7.68 -2.11
C THR A 190 -0.84 6.21 -2.04
N PHE A 191 0.08 5.40 -1.51
CA PHE A 191 -0.14 3.96 -1.28
C PHE A 191 0.08 3.61 0.18
N VAL A 192 -0.81 2.75 0.72
CA VAL A 192 -0.66 2.11 2.02
C VAL A 192 -0.74 0.60 1.80
N ILE A 193 0.37 -0.09 2.01
CA ILE A 193 0.54 -1.48 1.60
C ILE A 193 0.76 -2.34 2.85
N VAL A 194 -0.17 -3.22 3.17
CA VAL A 194 0.07 -4.30 4.14
C VAL A 194 0.81 -5.41 3.44
N THR A 195 1.95 -5.80 4.00
CA THR A 195 2.77 -6.87 3.43
C THR A 195 3.60 -7.60 4.48
N HIS A 196 3.97 -8.84 4.17
CA HIS A 196 5.03 -9.58 4.88
C HIS A 196 6.33 -9.64 4.05
N ASP A 197 6.36 -8.94 2.92
CA ASP A 197 7.48 -8.88 2.02
C ASP A 197 8.49 -7.84 2.47
N GLU A 198 9.62 -8.31 3.00
CA GLU A 198 10.70 -7.44 3.47
C GLU A 198 11.36 -6.64 2.33
N GLU A 199 11.41 -7.18 1.11
CA GLU A 199 11.98 -6.48 -0.04
C GLU A 199 11.15 -5.24 -0.39
N LEU A 200 9.81 -5.39 -0.43
CA LEU A 200 8.92 -4.25 -0.63
C LEU A 200 9.02 -3.25 0.54
N ALA A 201 9.06 -3.74 1.77
CA ALA A 201 9.14 -2.88 2.94
C ALA A 201 10.40 -1.99 2.95
N ARG A 202 11.54 -2.51 2.48
CA ARG A 202 12.81 -1.74 2.41
C ARG A 202 12.79 -0.60 1.39
N ILE A 203 12.03 -0.74 0.30
CA ILE A 203 11.99 0.25 -0.79
C ILE A 203 10.87 1.27 -0.66
N THR A 204 9.93 1.10 0.30
CA THR A 204 8.89 2.10 0.59
C THR A 204 9.47 3.29 1.34
N ASP A 205 8.86 4.46 1.21
CA ASP A 205 9.33 5.70 1.87
C ASP A 205 9.37 5.56 3.39
N ARG A 206 8.48 4.72 3.94
CA ARG A 206 8.38 4.46 5.38
C ARG A 206 7.75 3.09 5.66
N THR A 207 8.27 2.44 6.70
CA THR A 207 7.77 1.15 7.18
C THR A 207 7.22 1.27 8.59
N ILE A 208 5.97 0.86 8.78
CA ILE A 208 5.27 0.87 10.07
C ILE A 208 5.21 -0.57 10.58
N HIS A 209 5.80 -0.80 11.74
CA HIS A 209 5.81 -2.10 12.40
C HIS A 209 4.68 -2.21 13.42
N ILE A 210 3.74 -3.14 13.20
CA ILE A 210 2.64 -3.42 14.13
C ILE A 210 2.87 -4.76 14.81
N VAL A 211 2.86 -4.74 16.15
CA VAL A 211 2.93 -5.94 17.00
C VAL A 211 1.82 -5.85 18.04
N ASP A 212 1.06 -6.91 18.23
CA ASP A 212 0.00 -7.03 19.24
C ASP A 212 -0.98 -5.83 19.26
N GLY A 213 -1.30 -5.30 18.09
CA GLY A 213 -2.26 -4.22 17.93
C GLY A 213 -1.75 -2.82 18.28
N GLN A 214 -0.43 -2.63 18.37
CA GLN A 214 0.23 -1.34 18.61
C GLN A 214 1.32 -1.09 17.58
N ILE A 215 1.58 0.18 17.26
CA ILE A 215 2.76 0.57 16.47
C ILE A 215 3.97 0.52 17.39
N MET A 216 4.98 -0.28 17.03
CA MET A 216 6.23 -0.41 17.76
C MET A 216 7.32 0.46 17.18
N ASP A 217 7.34 0.62 15.87
CA ASP A 217 8.30 1.42 15.14
C ASP A 217 7.64 2.03 13.90
N ASP A 218 8.04 3.26 13.56
CA ASP A 218 7.56 4.04 12.43
C ASP A 218 8.79 4.74 11.82
N SER A 219 9.58 3.96 11.07
CA SER A 219 10.87 4.37 10.55
C SER A 219 10.80 4.71 9.06
N ALA A 220 11.41 5.84 8.66
CA ALA A 220 11.72 6.12 7.26
C ALA A 220 12.68 5.05 6.70
N ALA A 221 12.62 4.79 5.39
CA ALA A 221 13.58 3.91 4.74
C ALA A 221 15.01 4.40 5.01
N VAL A 222 15.86 3.52 5.48
CA VAL A 222 17.29 3.83 5.67
C VAL A 222 17.88 3.93 4.28
N GLU A 223 18.30 5.13 3.86
CA GLU A 223 19.16 5.27 2.68
C GLU A 223 20.45 4.49 2.94
N GLU A 224 20.72 3.46 2.12
CA GLU A 224 21.99 2.72 2.15
C GLU A 224 23.15 3.62 1.70
N GLY A 225 23.55 4.55 2.57
CA GLY A 225 24.63 5.49 2.29
C GLY A 225 25.65 5.61 3.42
N ASP A 226 25.25 5.39 4.67
CA ASP A 226 26.10 5.73 5.83
C ASP A 226 26.69 4.54 6.60
N ALA A 227 26.41 3.29 6.19
CA ALA A 227 26.94 2.11 6.92
C ALA A 227 28.34 1.67 6.46
N ALA A 228 28.92 2.30 5.42
CA ALA A 228 30.23 1.88 4.87
C ALA A 228 31.42 2.68 5.40
N GLU A 229 31.23 3.83 6.07
CA GLU A 229 32.34 4.67 6.53
C GLU A 229 32.77 4.43 8.01
N GLU A 230 31.91 3.92 8.86
CA GLU A 230 32.30 3.72 10.27
C GLU A 230 33.16 2.47 10.53
N THR A 231 33.20 1.51 9.62
CA THR A 231 34.01 0.28 9.82
C THR A 231 35.47 0.46 9.44
N THR A 232 35.83 1.49 8.66
CA THR A 232 37.20 1.70 8.16
C THR A 232 38.06 2.51 9.14
N GLU A 233 37.50 3.34 9.99
CA GLU A 233 38.27 4.10 10.99
C GLU A 233 38.66 3.31 12.24
N GLN A 234 37.90 2.27 12.61
CA GLN A 234 38.24 1.44 13.77
C GLN A 234 39.33 0.40 13.49
N GLU A 235 39.46 -0.09 12.26
CA GLU A 235 40.54 -1.02 11.90
C GLU A 235 41.89 -0.33 11.69
N LEU A 236 41.89 0.95 11.26
CA LEU A 236 43.13 1.72 11.11
C LEU A 236 43.77 2.15 12.47
N HIS A 237 42.96 2.25 13.53
CA HIS A 237 43.46 2.64 14.85
C HIS A 237 44.06 1.45 15.63
N GLN A 238 43.69 0.20 15.33
CA GLN A 238 44.23 -1.00 15.97
C GLN A 238 45.55 -1.45 15.34
N THR A 239 45.80 -1.18 14.08
CA THR A 239 47.05 -1.55 13.38
C THR A 239 48.23 -0.65 13.75
N THR A 240 47.97 0.60 14.12
CA THR A 240 49.04 1.59 14.46
C THR A 240 49.58 1.42 15.90
N VAL A 241 48.79 0.78 16.78
CA VAL A 241 49.21 0.55 18.19
C VAL A 241 50.04 -0.72 18.32
N THR A 242 49.96 -1.68 17.40
CA THR A 242 50.70 -2.93 17.44
C THR A 242 52.14 -2.81 16.89
N GLU A 243 52.38 -1.90 15.98
CA GLU A 243 53.74 -1.67 15.41
C GLU A 243 54.67 -0.81 16.26
N GLN A 244 54.14 -0.10 17.28
CA GLN A 244 54.98 0.70 18.19
C GLN A 244 55.53 -0.08 19.39
N ASN A 245 55.05 -1.31 19.67
CA ASN A 245 55.51 -2.11 20.80
C ASN A 245 56.57 -3.19 20.47
N GLU A 246 56.95 -3.34 19.19
CA GLU A 246 57.99 -4.32 18.80
C GLU A 246 59.37 -3.67 18.55
N CYS A 247 59.54 -2.37 18.76
CA CYS A 247 60.84 -1.71 18.61
C CYS A 247 61.60 -1.36 19.91
N GLU A 248 61.09 -1.81 21.09
CA GLU A 248 61.74 -1.59 22.38
C GLU A 248 61.94 -2.92 23.16
N GLN A 249 62.59 -3.95 22.53
CA GLN A 249 63.24 -5.01 23.24
C GLN A 249 64.53 -5.44 22.57
#